data_3519452bacb045f2d5e894516cf1fbb9
#
_entry.id   3519452bacb045f2d5e894516cf1fbb9
#
_cell.length_a   1.000
_cell.length_b   1.000
_cell.length_c   1.000
_cell.angle_alpha   90.00
_cell.angle_beta   90.00
_cell.angle_gamma   90.00
#
_symmetry.space_group_name_H-M   'P 1'
#
loop_
_entity.id
_entity.type
_entity.pdbx_description
1 polymer ?
#
loop_
_entity_poly.entity_id
_entity_poly.type
_entity_poly.pdbx_seq_one_letter_code
_entity_poly.pdbx_strand_id
1 'polypeptide(L)'
;MSHSEEILRVAAKGDGVTASGRHVPLTAPGDTVADDGTVTPGPHRAEPPCRHFPQCGGCQLQHLDEEALAGFVHDRVVLAAEGQGLEPEKVAAVHLSPPRSRRRATLRAVNGGGRPLIGFNEGGSHKIVDMRECHVLAPELFALVEPLRMLLAGRRGKYALAIELALTDRGVDCAIKGLKIDGLEETERLTQFCRANGLARLTLDQGYGAESFWEPEPVTVTLSGVAVDFPSGSFLQATGDGEAALVAAAREWLDGSERVADLFAGLGTFAFALASPVRGELVEPRSGAPDRPSTSSGRTDVSASAPTILAAEAARDAHLACRVAANRARLPVEAIHRDLFRNPLRAEDLRGFDGVVLDPPRAGAREQVAQLAQSGVPRIAYISCNPSSWARDAKALVEAGYRLAEVRPVGQFRWSTHVELASLFCKDVPG
;
A
#
# COMPACT_ATOMS: atom_id res chain seq x y z
N MET A 1 -23.54 -42.35 -8.65
CA MET A 1 -22.31 -41.68 -9.13
C MET A 1 -22.18 -40.41 -8.30
N SER A 2 -21.14 -40.30 -7.48
CA SER A 2 -20.91 -39.05 -6.74
C SER A 2 -20.63 -37.95 -7.76
N HIS A 3 -21.41 -36.89 -7.74
CA HIS A 3 -21.16 -35.72 -8.57
C HIS A 3 -20.01 -34.94 -7.92
N SER A 4 -19.01 -34.57 -8.70
CA SER A 4 -17.92 -33.69 -8.25
C SER A 4 -17.87 -32.45 -9.15
N GLU A 5 -17.62 -31.29 -8.55
CA GLU A 5 -17.49 -30.01 -9.25
C GLU A 5 -16.09 -29.47 -9.15
N GLU A 6 -15.60 -28.85 -10.21
CA GLU A 6 -14.32 -28.17 -10.24
C GLU A 6 -14.44 -26.74 -9.70
N ILE A 7 -13.41 -26.29 -8.97
CA ILE A 7 -13.25 -24.89 -8.57
C ILE A 7 -12.69 -24.10 -9.75
N LEU A 8 -13.45 -23.13 -10.22
CA LEU A 8 -13.10 -22.35 -11.40
C LEU A 8 -12.33 -21.06 -11.07
N ARG A 9 -12.60 -20.45 -9.92
CA ARG A 9 -12.01 -19.18 -9.49
C ARG A 9 -12.09 -19.00 -7.99
N VAL A 10 -11.45 -17.95 -7.47
CA VAL A 10 -11.54 -17.57 -6.06
C VAL A 10 -12.41 -16.32 -5.89
N ALA A 11 -13.36 -16.38 -4.97
CA ALA A 11 -14.24 -15.25 -4.63
C ALA A 11 -13.51 -14.17 -3.84
N ALA A 12 -14.14 -12.99 -3.75
CA ALA A 12 -13.58 -11.81 -3.07
C ALA A 12 -13.17 -12.03 -1.60
N LYS A 13 -13.75 -13.01 -0.92
CA LYS A 13 -13.42 -13.37 0.47
C LYS A 13 -12.41 -14.49 0.61
N GLY A 14 -11.96 -15.07 -0.52
CA GLY A 14 -10.95 -16.14 -0.53
C GLY A 14 -11.51 -17.56 -0.68
N ASP A 15 -12.83 -17.73 -0.78
CA ASP A 15 -13.43 -19.04 -1.04
C ASP A 15 -13.33 -19.38 -2.54
N GLY A 16 -13.02 -20.65 -2.86
CA GLY A 16 -13.16 -21.13 -4.23
C GLY A 16 -14.61 -21.22 -4.65
N VAL A 17 -14.90 -21.06 -5.94
CA VAL A 17 -16.24 -21.04 -6.52
C VAL A 17 -16.34 -22.06 -7.63
N THR A 18 -17.33 -22.97 -7.55
CA THR A 18 -17.64 -23.96 -8.58
C THR A 18 -18.48 -23.35 -9.72
N ALA A 19 -18.69 -24.13 -10.79
CA ALA A 19 -19.56 -23.72 -11.90
C ALA A 19 -21.02 -23.50 -11.46
N SER A 20 -21.51 -24.24 -10.47
CA SER A 20 -22.86 -24.06 -9.91
C SER A 20 -22.97 -22.83 -9.00
N GLY A 21 -21.85 -22.13 -8.70
CA GLY A 21 -21.80 -21.00 -7.78
C GLY A 21 -21.65 -21.41 -6.30
N ARG A 22 -21.34 -22.66 -6.00
CA ARG A 22 -21.05 -23.12 -4.64
C ARG A 22 -19.73 -22.52 -4.17
N HIS A 23 -19.71 -21.95 -2.96
CA HIS A 23 -18.52 -21.43 -2.30
C HIS A 23 -17.92 -22.49 -1.39
N VAL A 24 -16.63 -22.77 -1.54
CA VAL A 24 -15.89 -23.76 -0.74
C VAL A 24 -14.63 -23.12 -0.15
N PRO A 25 -14.52 -23.03 1.17
CA PRO A 25 -13.35 -22.45 1.82
C PRO A 25 -12.07 -23.21 1.53
N LEU A 26 -10.94 -22.51 1.48
CA LEU A 26 -9.58 -23.08 1.37
C LEU A 26 -9.42 -23.99 0.14
N THR A 27 -10.09 -23.68 -0.96
CA THR A 27 -9.89 -24.39 -2.24
C THR A 27 -9.25 -23.47 -3.27
N ALA A 28 -8.47 -24.09 -4.17
CA ALA A 28 -7.75 -23.44 -5.27
C ALA A 28 -8.43 -23.76 -6.61
N PRO A 29 -8.26 -22.94 -7.65
CA PRO A 29 -8.70 -23.28 -8.99
C PRO A 29 -8.15 -24.64 -9.44
N GLY A 30 -8.98 -25.45 -10.11
CA GLY A 30 -8.63 -26.81 -10.49
C GLY A 30 -8.81 -27.88 -9.42
N ASP A 31 -9.07 -27.50 -8.14
CA ASP A 31 -9.52 -28.48 -7.14
C ASP A 31 -10.89 -29.03 -7.54
N THR A 32 -11.15 -30.30 -7.22
CA THR A 32 -12.49 -30.90 -7.38
C THR A 32 -13.12 -31.15 -6.01
N VAL A 33 -14.41 -30.83 -5.90
CA VAL A 33 -15.18 -30.96 -4.65
C VAL A 33 -16.32 -31.90 -4.85
N ALA A 34 -16.37 -33.00 -4.10
CA ALA A 34 -17.46 -33.96 -4.11
C ALA A 34 -18.68 -33.44 -3.35
N ASP A 35 -19.83 -34.13 -3.53
CA ASP A 35 -21.09 -33.76 -2.83
C ASP A 35 -20.97 -33.81 -1.31
N ASP A 36 -20.14 -34.73 -0.77
CA ASP A 36 -19.85 -34.86 0.66
C ASP A 36 -18.88 -33.80 1.22
N GLY A 37 -18.36 -32.90 0.35
CA GLY A 37 -17.40 -31.86 0.71
C GLY A 37 -15.95 -32.32 0.63
N THR A 38 -15.65 -33.53 0.24
CA THR A 38 -14.27 -34.00 0.05
C THR A 38 -13.60 -33.23 -1.07
N VAL A 39 -12.42 -32.68 -0.81
CA VAL A 39 -11.63 -31.88 -1.76
C VAL A 39 -10.48 -32.74 -2.29
N THR A 40 -10.40 -32.90 -3.61
CA THR A 40 -9.24 -33.46 -4.29
C THR A 40 -8.39 -32.30 -4.81
N PRO A 41 -7.09 -32.21 -4.40
CA PRO A 41 -6.21 -31.13 -4.82
C PRO A 41 -6.03 -31.08 -6.34
N GLY A 42 -6.10 -29.88 -6.89
CA GLY A 42 -5.80 -29.55 -8.27
C GLY A 42 -4.40 -28.98 -8.48
N PRO A 43 -4.07 -28.56 -9.71
CA PRO A 43 -2.73 -28.11 -10.08
C PRO A 43 -2.29 -26.81 -9.40
N HIS A 44 -3.24 -25.93 -9.07
CA HIS A 44 -2.95 -24.58 -8.49
C HIS A 44 -2.95 -24.56 -6.96
N ARG A 45 -3.06 -25.72 -6.33
CA ARG A 45 -2.94 -25.84 -4.87
C ARG A 45 -1.49 -25.86 -4.44
N ALA A 46 -1.11 -24.93 -3.55
CA ALA A 46 0.21 -24.86 -2.94
C ALA A 46 0.17 -25.28 -1.47
N GLU A 47 1.30 -25.76 -0.96
CA GLU A 47 1.50 -25.96 0.48
C GLU A 47 1.73 -24.62 1.15
N PRO A 48 0.92 -24.22 2.15
CA PRO A 48 1.10 -22.95 2.86
C PRO A 48 2.44 -22.88 3.58
N PRO A 49 3.26 -21.84 3.37
CA PRO A 49 4.57 -21.74 4.00
C PRO A 49 4.52 -21.43 5.50
N CYS A 50 3.38 -20.93 6.01
CA CYS A 50 3.23 -20.46 7.38
C CYS A 50 2.39 -21.43 8.22
N ARG A 51 2.95 -21.89 9.36
CA ARG A 51 2.24 -22.77 10.31
C ARG A 51 0.96 -22.16 10.90
N HIS A 52 0.83 -20.83 10.86
CA HIS A 52 -0.35 -20.13 11.41
C HIS A 52 -1.51 -20.05 10.41
N PHE A 53 -1.28 -20.47 9.16
CA PHE A 53 -2.36 -20.55 8.18
C PHE A 53 -3.21 -21.83 8.44
N PRO A 54 -4.53 -21.78 8.30
CA PRO A 54 -5.39 -20.66 7.90
C PRO A 54 -5.91 -19.81 9.06
N GLN A 55 -5.49 -20.07 10.29
CA GLN A 55 -6.03 -19.43 11.50
C GLN A 55 -5.71 -17.93 11.56
N CYS A 56 -4.50 -17.54 11.13
CA CYS A 56 -4.06 -16.14 11.17
C CYS A 56 -4.81 -15.29 10.16
N GLY A 57 -5.51 -14.23 10.63
CA GLY A 57 -6.27 -13.30 9.77
C GLY A 57 -5.39 -12.39 8.87
N GLY A 58 -4.07 -12.49 8.98
CA GLY A 58 -3.16 -11.75 8.11
C GLY A 58 -3.07 -12.29 6.68
N CYS A 59 -3.43 -13.58 6.47
CA CYS A 59 -3.35 -14.27 5.18
C CYS A 59 -4.58 -15.17 4.97
N GLN A 60 -5.17 -15.13 3.78
CA GLN A 60 -6.31 -15.95 3.38
C GLN A 60 -5.98 -16.90 2.22
N LEU A 61 -4.90 -16.66 1.47
CA LEU A 61 -4.65 -17.25 0.15
C LEU A 61 -3.30 -17.99 0.05
N GLN A 62 -2.70 -18.45 1.17
CA GLN A 62 -1.40 -19.15 1.13
C GLN A 62 -1.48 -20.53 0.48
N HIS A 63 -2.67 -21.08 0.30
CA HIS A 63 -2.93 -22.35 -0.37
C HIS A 63 -2.99 -22.24 -1.90
N LEU A 64 -2.83 -21.03 -2.46
CA LEU A 64 -2.74 -20.77 -3.89
C LEU A 64 -1.29 -20.69 -4.32
N ASP A 65 -0.97 -21.25 -5.49
CA ASP A 65 0.30 -21.02 -6.15
C ASP A 65 0.39 -19.58 -6.70
N GLU A 66 1.50 -19.24 -7.33
CA GLU A 66 1.77 -17.90 -7.84
C GLU A 66 0.79 -17.52 -8.97
N GLU A 67 0.45 -18.47 -9.84
CA GLU A 67 -0.46 -18.27 -10.97
C GLU A 67 -1.90 -18.01 -10.49
N ALA A 68 -2.40 -18.86 -9.60
CA ALA A 68 -3.73 -18.68 -9.03
C ALA A 68 -3.82 -17.41 -8.16
N LEU A 69 -2.76 -17.04 -7.47
CA LEU A 69 -2.72 -15.78 -6.71
C LEU A 69 -2.76 -14.56 -7.64
N ALA A 70 -2.01 -14.58 -8.74
CA ALA A 70 -2.08 -13.53 -9.77
C ALA A 70 -3.47 -13.49 -10.41
N GLY A 71 -4.03 -14.65 -10.76
CA GLY A 71 -5.40 -14.77 -11.26
C GLY A 71 -6.43 -14.14 -10.30
N PHE A 72 -6.31 -14.42 -9.00
CA PHE A 72 -7.18 -13.80 -8.00
C PHE A 72 -7.07 -12.28 -8.01
N VAL A 73 -5.85 -11.71 -8.02
CA VAL A 73 -5.64 -10.25 -8.03
C VAL A 73 -6.22 -9.63 -9.30
N HIS A 74 -6.00 -10.26 -10.47
CA HIS A 74 -6.57 -9.85 -11.75
C HIS A 74 -8.11 -9.84 -11.68
N ASP A 75 -8.72 -10.96 -11.30
CA ASP A 75 -10.17 -11.12 -11.28
C ASP A 75 -10.86 -10.16 -10.32
N ARG A 76 -10.22 -9.85 -9.19
CA ARG A 76 -10.73 -8.85 -8.24
C ARG A 76 -10.93 -7.49 -8.86
N VAL A 77 -10.09 -7.12 -9.81
CA VAL A 77 -10.15 -5.82 -10.50
C VAL A 77 -11.09 -5.90 -11.70
N VAL A 78 -10.94 -6.91 -12.56
CA VAL A 78 -11.73 -7.07 -13.77
C VAL A 78 -13.21 -7.28 -13.46
N LEU A 79 -13.54 -8.20 -12.55
CA LEU A 79 -14.93 -8.44 -12.15
C LEU A 79 -15.58 -7.23 -11.45
N ALA A 80 -14.78 -6.39 -10.77
CA ALA A 80 -15.32 -5.14 -10.22
C ALA A 80 -15.66 -4.12 -11.31
N ALA A 81 -14.85 -4.03 -12.37
CA ALA A 81 -15.11 -3.20 -13.54
C ALA A 81 -16.36 -3.72 -14.30
N GLU A 82 -16.39 -4.99 -14.64
CA GLU A 82 -17.52 -5.65 -15.34
C GLU A 82 -18.84 -5.47 -14.59
N GLY A 83 -18.82 -5.60 -13.25
CA GLY A 83 -20.01 -5.40 -12.40
C GLY A 83 -20.58 -3.96 -12.46
N GLN A 84 -19.83 -3.00 -12.98
CA GLN A 84 -20.27 -1.63 -13.27
C GLN A 84 -20.47 -1.35 -14.78
N GLY A 85 -20.30 -2.37 -15.62
CA GLY A 85 -20.39 -2.23 -17.08
C GLY A 85 -19.19 -1.49 -17.68
N LEU A 86 -18.01 -1.59 -17.05
CA LEU A 86 -16.77 -0.99 -17.52
C LEU A 86 -15.92 -2.01 -18.26
N GLU A 87 -15.38 -1.61 -19.40
CA GLU A 87 -14.46 -2.41 -20.22
C GLU A 87 -13.14 -1.64 -20.38
N PRO A 88 -12.10 -1.98 -19.62
CA PRO A 88 -10.77 -1.40 -19.83
C PRO A 88 -10.23 -1.74 -21.21
N GLU A 89 -9.66 -0.77 -21.94
CA GLU A 89 -9.02 -1.05 -23.25
C GLU A 89 -7.82 -1.98 -23.11
N LYS A 90 -7.13 -1.91 -21.96
CA LYS A 90 -6.00 -2.77 -21.62
C LYS A 90 -6.00 -3.13 -20.14
N VAL A 91 -5.78 -4.40 -19.83
CA VAL A 91 -5.44 -4.87 -18.50
C VAL A 91 -4.00 -5.38 -18.52
N ALA A 92 -3.13 -4.76 -17.73
CA ALA A 92 -1.72 -5.14 -17.67
C ALA A 92 -1.51 -6.43 -16.85
N ALA A 93 -0.33 -7.01 -16.97
CA ALA A 93 0.09 -8.12 -16.13
C ALA A 93 0.06 -7.71 -14.64
N VAL A 94 -0.31 -8.64 -13.78
CA VAL A 94 -0.40 -8.41 -12.33
C VAL A 94 1.00 -8.26 -11.74
N HIS A 95 1.22 -7.22 -10.96
CA HIS A 95 2.38 -7.12 -10.08
C HIS A 95 2.07 -7.81 -8.75
N LEU A 96 2.88 -8.80 -8.35
CA LEU A 96 2.80 -9.44 -7.04
C LEU A 96 4.03 -9.09 -6.21
N SER A 97 3.85 -8.50 -5.05
CA SER A 97 4.96 -8.27 -4.12
C SER A 97 5.54 -9.59 -3.60
N PRO A 98 6.87 -9.68 -3.41
CA PRO A 98 7.50 -10.88 -2.90
C PRO A 98 7.12 -11.14 -1.43
N PRO A 99 7.32 -12.38 -0.94
CA PRO A 99 7.24 -12.66 0.49
C PRO A 99 8.19 -11.75 1.30
N ARG A 100 7.85 -11.50 2.56
CA ARG A 100 8.69 -10.74 3.52
C ARG A 100 9.01 -9.31 3.09
N SER A 101 8.14 -8.69 2.30
CA SER A 101 8.31 -7.31 1.80
C SER A 101 7.43 -6.28 2.50
N ARG A 102 6.48 -6.70 3.36
CA ARG A 102 5.53 -5.79 4.00
C ARG A 102 6.22 -4.95 5.07
N ARG A 103 6.30 -3.65 4.83
CA ARG A 103 7.05 -2.67 5.63
C ARG A 103 6.23 -1.93 6.68
N ARG A 104 4.94 -2.27 6.85
CA ARG A 104 4.09 -1.74 7.93
C ARG A 104 3.06 -2.75 8.40
N ALA A 105 2.79 -2.77 9.71
CA ALA A 105 1.80 -3.66 10.31
C ALA A 105 1.25 -3.10 11.61
N THR A 106 0.04 -3.51 11.98
CA THR A 106 -0.51 -3.34 13.31
C THR A 106 -0.69 -4.70 13.95
N LEU A 107 0.12 -4.99 14.95
CA LEU A 107 0.01 -6.18 15.78
C LEU A 107 -0.85 -5.91 17.00
N ARG A 108 -1.39 -6.96 17.59
CA ARG A 108 -2.07 -6.93 18.88
C ARG A 108 -1.25 -7.67 19.92
N ALA A 109 -1.29 -7.18 21.16
CA ALA A 109 -0.68 -7.89 22.28
C ALA A 109 -1.64 -7.94 23.48
N VAL A 110 -1.73 -9.12 24.10
CA VAL A 110 -2.52 -9.33 25.33
C VAL A 110 -1.75 -10.20 26.31
N ASN A 111 -2.14 -10.16 27.60
CA ASN A 111 -1.67 -11.14 28.57
C ASN A 111 -2.50 -12.43 28.44
N GLY A 112 -1.90 -13.46 27.91
CA GLY A 112 -2.50 -14.78 27.68
C GLY A 112 -2.17 -15.78 28.80
N GLY A 113 -2.75 -15.60 29.98
CA GLY A 113 -2.53 -16.55 31.09
C GLY A 113 -1.11 -16.51 31.69
N GLY A 114 -0.54 -15.32 31.84
CA GLY A 114 0.78 -15.09 32.45
C GLY A 114 1.92 -14.90 31.45
N ARG A 115 1.66 -15.08 30.16
CA ARG A 115 2.64 -14.78 29.08
C ARG A 115 2.04 -13.83 28.03
N PRO A 116 2.85 -12.96 27.43
CA PRO A 116 2.42 -12.12 26.31
C PRO A 116 2.10 -12.96 25.07
N LEU A 117 0.90 -12.74 24.49
CA LEU A 117 0.56 -13.21 23.15
C LEU A 117 0.65 -12.00 22.22
N ILE A 118 1.43 -12.09 21.15
CA ILE A 118 1.65 -11.00 20.18
C ILE A 118 1.47 -11.54 18.76
N GLY A 119 0.65 -10.85 17.96
CA GLY A 119 0.45 -11.19 16.55
C GLY A 119 -0.76 -10.53 15.94
N PHE A 120 -1.26 -11.11 14.85
CA PHE A 120 -2.51 -10.71 14.24
C PHE A 120 -3.70 -11.40 14.91
N ASN A 121 -4.88 -10.85 14.73
CA ASN A 121 -6.11 -11.54 15.11
C ASN A 121 -6.34 -12.77 14.22
N GLU A 122 -7.06 -13.76 14.74
CA GLU A 122 -7.66 -14.82 13.92
C GLU A 122 -8.66 -14.22 12.93
N GLY A 123 -8.87 -14.89 11.82
CA GLY A 123 -9.85 -14.46 10.82
C GLY A 123 -11.26 -14.36 11.43
N GLY A 124 -11.88 -13.16 11.32
CA GLY A 124 -13.22 -12.90 11.84
C GLY A 124 -13.36 -12.95 13.37
N SER A 125 -12.25 -12.92 14.14
CA SER A 125 -12.21 -13.06 15.57
C SER A 125 -11.39 -11.96 16.25
N HIS A 126 -11.56 -11.77 17.56
CA HIS A 126 -10.70 -10.92 18.38
C HIS A 126 -9.57 -11.70 19.09
N LYS A 127 -9.51 -13.01 18.90
CA LYS A 127 -8.42 -13.82 19.45
C LYS A 127 -7.13 -13.50 18.69
N ILE A 128 -6.00 -13.54 19.40
CA ILE A 128 -4.70 -13.26 18.84
C ILE A 128 -3.98 -14.58 18.56
N VAL A 129 -3.47 -14.71 17.34
CA VAL A 129 -2.56 -15.77 16.98
C VAL A 129 -1.18 -15.42 17.54
N ASP A 130 -0.63 -16.26 18.42
CA ASP A 130 0.71 -16.07 18.99
C ASP A 130 1.77 -16.26 17.88
N MET A 131 2.22 -15.17 17.30
CA MET A 131 3.08 -15.15 16.11
C MET A 131 4.47 -15.72 16.43
N ARG A 132 4.82 -16.83 15.79
CA ARG A 132 6.13 -17.48 15.89
C ARG A 132 6.93 -17.43 14.59
N GLU A 133 6.25 -17.14 13.51
CA GLU A 133 6.81 -16.87 12.20
C GLU A 133 5.88 -15.96 11.40
N CYS A 134 6.40 -15.29 10.39
CA CYS A 134 5.61 -14.54 9.43
C CYS A 134 6.33 -14.47 8.08
N HIS A 135 5.65 -14.90 7.02
CA HIS A 135 6.19 -14.87 5.66
C HIS A 135 5.75 -13.63 4.85
N VAL A 136 5.07 -12.68 5.52
CA VAL A 136 4.58 -11.45 4.90
C VAL A 136 5.38 -10.23 5.36
N LEU A 137 5.62 -10.11 6.68
CA LEU A 137 6.35 -8.97 7.25
C LEU A 137 7.80 -8.94 6.80
N ALA A 138 8.32 -7.74 6.57
CA ALA A 138 9.74 -7.51 6.42
C ALA A 138 10.49 -8.09 7.65
N PRO A 139 11.68 -8.66 7.44
CA PRO A 139 12.45 -9.30 8.52
C PRO A 139 12.67 -8.40 9.73
N GLU A 140 12.90 -7.10 9.50
CA GLU A 140 13.14 -6.09 10.53
C GLU A 140 11.92 -5.90 11.44
N LEU A 141 10.71 -5.91 10.87
CA LEU A 141 9.48 -5.81 11.65
C LEU A 141 9.22 -7.09 12.44
N PHE A 142 9.44 -8.25 11.81
CA PHE A 142 9.24 -9.53 12.49
C PHE A 142 10.26 -9.76 13.61
N ALA A 143 11.49 -9.29 13.44
CA ALA A 143 12.55 -9.40 14.44
C ALA A 143 12.19 -8.74 15.79
N LEU A 144 11.28 -7.74 15.78
CA LEU A 144 10.83 -7.08 17.01
C LEU A 144 9.79 -7.88 17.82
N VAL A 145 9.18 -8.92 17.25
CA VAL A 145 8.10 -9.68 17.93
C VAL A 145 8.60 -10.32 19.23
N GLU A 146 9.77 -10.96 19.22
CA GLU A 146 10.32 -11.58 20.43
C GLU A 146 10.84 -10.57 21.44
N PRO A 147 11.59 -9.52 21.08
CA PRO A 147 11.91 -8.42 21.99
C PRO A 147 10.69 -7.76 22.63
N LEU A 148 9.60 -7.53 21.87
CA LEU A 148 8.34 -7.00 22.42
C LEU A 148 7.72 -7.98 23.41
N ARG A 149 7.79 -9.30 23.14
CA ARG A 149 7.32 -10.32 24.07
C ARG A 149 8.11 -10.29 25.38
N MET A 150 9.43 -10.16 25.29
CA MET A 150 10.29 -10.03 26.47
C MET A 150 10.00 -8.72 27.24
N LEU A 151 9.80 -7.60 26.53
CA LEU A 151 9.44 -6.32 27.14
C LEU A 151 8.13 -6.42 27.95
N LEU A 152 7.14 -7.15 27.43
CA LEU A 152 5.82 -7.31 28.06
C LEU A 152 5.80 -8.46 29.09
N ALA A 153 6.84 -9.31 29.13
CA ALA A 153 6.92 -10.40 30.11
C ALA A 153 6.96 -9.85 31.55
N GLY A 154 6.33 -10.55 32.47
CA GLY A 154 6.27 -10.16 33.89
C GLY A 154 5.30 -9.02 34.20
N ARG A 155 4.70 -8.37 33.21
CA ARG A 155 3.63 -7.39 33.45
C ARG A 155 2.40 -8.09 34.02
N ARG A 156 1.96 -7.62 35.20
CA ARG A 156 0.79 -8.14 35.90
C ARG A 156 -0.49 -7.51 35.37
N GLY A 157 -1.61 -8.22 35.52
CA GLY A 157 -2.93 -7.73 35.15
C GLY A 157 -3.28 -7.96 33.67
N LYS A 158 -4.48 -7.52 33.28
CA LYS A 158 -4.97 -7.60 31.91
C LYS A 158 -4.54 -6.36 31.12
N TYR A 159 -4.05 -6.56 29.93
CA TYR A 159 -3.81 -5.50 28.96
C TYR A 159 -4.24 -5.95 27.55
N ALA A 160 -4.58 -4.98 26.74
CA ALA A 160 -4.81 -5.15 25.29
C ALA A 160 -4.14 -3.97 24.57
N LEU A 161 -3.05 -4.25 23.87
CA LEU A 161 -2.24 -3.24 23.22
C LEU A 161 -2.40 -3.32 21.70
N ALA A 162 -2.33 -2.16 21.04
CA ALA A 162 -2.09 -2.09 19.63
C ALA A 162 -0.64 -1.64 19.42
N ILE A 163 0.09 -2.39 18.59
CA ILE A 163 1.50 -2.14 18.26
C ILE A 163 1.58 -1.87 16.76
N GLU A 164 1.77 -0.62 16.40
CA GLU A 164 1.94 -0.19 15.02
C GLU A 164 3.42 -0.14 14.70
N LEU A 165 3.83 -0.82 13.63
CA LEU A 165 5.21 -0.90 13.17
C LEU A 165 5.30 -0.37 11.75
N ALA A 166 6.28 0.47 11.48
CA ALA A 166 6.63 0.93 10.14
C ALA A 166 8.15 0.89 9.94
N LEU A 167 8.60 0.37 8.81
CA LEU A 167 10.00 0.39 8.43
C LEU A 167 10.30 1.75 7.78
N THR A 168 11.30 2.44 8.33
CA THR A 168 11.73 3.76 7.91
C THR A 168 13.21 3.74 7.50
N ASP A 169 13.74 4.86 7.01
CA ASP A 169 15.14 4.95 6.58
C ASP A 169 16.13 4.68 7.72
N ARG A 170 15.69 4.90 8.98
CA ARG A 170 16.55 4.79 10.18
C ARG A 170 16.24 3.60 11.06
N GLY A 171 15.44 2.66 10.59
CA GLY A 171 15.00 1.50 11.35
C GLY A 171 13.50 1.50 11.58
N VAL A 172 13.04 0.77 12.59
CA VAL A 172 11.61 0.61 12.85
C VAL A 172 11.07 1.75 13.70
N ASP A 173 10.02 2.41 13.18
CA ASP A 173 9.12 3.25 13.99
C ASP A 173 8.09 2.34 14.64
N CYS A 174 8.00 2.39 15.98
CA CYS A 174 7.11 1.58 16.79
C CYS A 174 6.17 2.48 17.59
N ALA A 175 4.86 2.34 17.43
CA ALA A 175 3.89 3.02 18.27
C ALA A 175 3.07 2.00 19.07
N ILE A 176 3.01 2.17 20.40
CA ILE A 176 2.30 1.28 21.30
C ILE A 176 1.16 2.04 21.98
N LYS A 177 -0.09 1.63 21.67
CA LYS A 177 -1.29 2.19 22.28
C LYS A 177 -1.75 1.31 23.46
N GLY A 178 -2.06 1.95 24.57
CA GLY A 178 -2.57 1.30 25.79
C GLY A 178 -1.50 0.80 26.74
N LEU A 179 -0.21 0.97 26.43
CA LEU A 179 0.89 0.65 27.33
C LEU A 179 1.07 1.79 28.33
N LYS A 180 0.79 1.52 29.60
CA LYS A 180 1.07 2.45 30.70
C LYS A 180 2.47 2.20 31.23
N ILE A 181 3.19 3.27 31.49
CA ILE A 181 4.51 3.25 32.14
C ILE A 181 4.40 3.94 33.51
N ASP A 182 5.00 3.34 34.49
CA ASP A 182 5.01 3.86 35.86
C ASP A 182 6.41 3.73 36.47
N GLY A 183 6.97 4.88 36.85
CA GLY A 183 8.23 4.98 37.52
C GLY A 183 9.47 4.84 36.65
N LEU A 184 10.63 5.00 37.29
CA LEU A 184 11.92 5.05 36.66
C LEU A 184 12.34 3.72 36.03
N GLU A 185 12.09 2.61 36.74
CA GLU A 185 12.50 1.27 36.29
C GLU A 185 11.86 0.89 34.94
N GLU A 186 10.57 1.20 34.74
CA GLU A 186 9.91 0.95 33.47
C GLU A 186 10.43 1.86 32.35
N THR A 187 10.73 3.12 32.67
CA THR A 187 11.34 4.08 31.74
C THR A 187 12.71 3.61 31.28
N GLU A 188 13.55 3.14 32.20
CA GLU A 188 14.89 2.60 31.88
C GLU A 188 14.78 1.34 31.03
N ARG A 189 13.85 0.44 31.34
CA ARG A 189 13.60 -0.80 30.59
C ARG A 189 13.15 -0.53 29.15
N LEU A 190 12.27 0.44 28.95
CA LEU A 190 11.84 0.88 27.62
C LEU A 190 12.98 1.54 26.85
N THR A 191 13.77 2.38 27.51
CA THR A 191 14.94 3.02 26.88
C THR A 191 15.97 1.97 26.43
N GLN A 192 16.24 0.97 27.29
CA GLN A 192 17.11 -0.14 26.94
C GLN A 192 16.55 -0.97 25.77
N PHE A 193 15.25 -1.24 25.77
CA PHE A 193 14.57 -1.92 24.66
C PHE A 193 14.76 -1.17 23.34
N CYS A 194 14.57 0.16 23.33
CA CYS A 194 14.76 0.98 22.12
C CYS A 194 16.19 0.90 21.60
N ARG A 195 17.18 1.03 22.48
CA ARG A 195 18.61 0.97 22.14
C ARG A 195 19.03 -0.40 21.65
N ALA A 196 18.64 -1.46 22.36
CA ALA A 196 19.03 -2.83 22.04
C ALA A 196 18.46 -3.33 20.70
N ASN A 197 17.32 -2.77 20.26
CA ASN A 197 16.67 -3.15 19.02
C ASN A 197 16.81 -2.11 17.89
N GLY A 198 17.60 -1.06 18.10
CA GLY A 198 17.86 -0.03 17.08
C GLY A 198 16.59 0.65 16.58
N LEU A 199 15.63 0.93 17.49
CA LEU A 199 14.41 1.60 17.07
C LEU A 199 14.68 3.02 16.59
N ALA A 200 14.12 3.39 15.46
CA ALA A 200 14.15 4.76 14.98
C ALA A 200 13.31 5.67 15.89
N ARG A 201 12.16 5.19 16.33
CA ARG A 201 11.27 5.87 17.27
C ARG A 201 10.45 4.87 18.08
N LEU A 202 10.13 5.23 19.32
CA LEU A 202 9.05 4.64 20.11
C LEU A 202 8.07 5.73 20.50
N THR A 203 6.81 5.57 20.08
CA THR A 203 5.69 6.43 20.46
C THR A 203 4.77 5.67 21.40
N LEU A 204 4.32 6.31 22.46
CA LEU A 204 3.39 5.74 23.44
C LEU A 204 2.09 6.54 23.45
N ASP A 205 0.96 5.84 23.43
CA ASP A 205 -0.35 6.42 23.71
C ASP A 205 -0.94 5.74 24.96
N GLN A 206 -0.90 6.46 26.07
CA GLN A 206 -1.41 6.00 27.37
C GLN A 206 -2.88 6.35 27.59
N GLY A 207 -3.57 6.87 26.55
CA GLY A 207 -4.96 7.31 26.59
C GLY A 207 -5.15 8.83 26.60
N TYR A 208 -4.06 9.59 26.51
CA TYR A 208 -4.04 11.07 26.45
C TYR A 208 -3.53 11.62 25.12
N GLY A 209 -3.31 10.74 24.14
CA GLY A 209 -2.69 11.02 22.85
C GLY A 209 -1.33 10.38 22.72
N ALA A 210 -0.83 10.36 21.49
CA ALA A 210 0.46 9.76 21.17
C ALA A 210 1.60 10.75 21.51
N GLU A 211 2.57 10.29 22.29
CA GLU A 211 3.76 11.06 22.66
C GLU A 211 5.03 10.29 22.28
N SER A 212 6.03 11.00 21.71
CA SER A 212 7.33 10.38 21.42
C SER A 212 8.07 10.12 22.74
N PHE A 213 8.36 8.85 23.01
CA PHE A 213 9.13 8.42 24.17
C PHE A 213 10.64 8.34 23.84
N TRP A 214 10.95 7.91 22.62
CA TRP A 214 12.31 7.72 22.10
C TRP A 214 12.37 8.14 20.65
N GLU A 215 13.25 9.06 20.33
CA GLU A 215 13.53 9.53 18.96
C GLU A 215 14.89 10.20 18.96
N PRO A 216 16.00 9.43 18.86
CA PRO A 216 17.35 9.99 18.96
C PRO A 216 17.71 10.90 17.76
N GLU A 217 17.09 10.65 16.61
CA GLU A 217 17.23 11.42 15.38
C GLU A 217 15.89 11.53 14.67
N PRO A 218 15.65 12.58 13.85
CA PRO A 218 14.42 12.70 13.07
C PRO A 218 14.17 11.47 12.19
N VAL A 219 12.98 10.93 12.26
CA VAL A 219 12.58 9.76 11.49
C VAL A 219 12.13 10.19 10.10
N THR A 220 12.72 9.59 9.06
CA THR A 220 12.40 9.90 7.66
C THR A 220 12.05 8.64 6.86
N VAL A 221 11.36 8.86 5.76
CA VAL A 221 11.16 7.89 4.68
C VAL A 221 11.60 8.52 3.36
N THR A 222 12.28 7.75 2.52
CA THR A 222 12.72 8.23 1.22
C THR A 222 11.67 7.89 0.16
N LEU A 223 11.01 8.91 -0.41
CA LEU A 223 10.02 8.80 -1.47
C LEU A 223 10.62 9.36 -2.77
N SER A 224 10.83 8.50 -3.77
CA SER A 224 11.45 8.87 -5.07
C SER A 224 12.74 9.68 -4.93
N GLY A 225 13.58 9.35 -3.95
CA GLY A 225 14.86 10.01 -3.68
C GLY A 225 14.78 11.27 -2.80
N VAL A 226 13.59 11.64 -2.34
CA VAL A 226 13.34 12.76 -1.42
C VAL A 226 13.17 12.23 0.00
N ALA A 227 14.00 12.66 0.94
CA ALA A 227 13.83 12.37 2.36
C ALA A 227 12.69 13.20 2.94
N VAL A 228 11.66 12.54 3.44
CA VAL A 228 10.44 13.14 4.01
C VAL A 228 10.37 12.79 5.49
N ASP A 229 10.16 13.78 6.34
CA ASP A 229 9.94 13.54 7.76
C ASP A 229 8.68 12.66 7.92
N PHE A 230 8.79 11.61 8.76
CA PHE A 230 7.74 10.61 8.92
C PHE A 230 6.97 10.84 10.23
N PRO A 231 5.81 11.54 10.22
CA PRO A 231 4.97 11.66 11.40
C PRO A 231 4.47 10.28 11.87
N SER A 232 4.45 10.05 13.18
CA SER A 232 4.00 8.78 13.75
C SER A 232 2.59 8.43 13.28
N GLY A 233 2.39 7.20 12.82
CA GLY A 233 1.11 6.72 12.31
C GLY A 233 0.77 7.19 10.89
N SER A 234 1.69 7.86 10.18
CA SER A 234 1.49 8.23 8.78
C SER A 234 1.34 7.00 7.87
N PHE A 235 0.61 7.19 6.79
CA PHE A 235 0.42 6.13 5.80
C PHE A 235 1.68 5.93 4.96
N LEU A 236 2.01 4.68 4.69
CA LEU A 236 2.96 4.22 3.67
C LEU A 236 2.30 3.13 2.84
N GLN A 237 2.67 3.00 1.57
CA GLN A 237 2.30 1.82 0.78
C GLN A 237 2.82 0.55 1.47
N ALA A 238 2.10 -0.56 1.36
CA ALA A 238 2.38 -1.76 2.16
C ALA A 238 3.77 -2.36 1.90
N THR A 239 4.27 -2.23 0.67
CA THR A 239 5.57 -2.71 0.23
C THR A 239 6.28 -1.66 -0.62
N GLY A 240 7.61 -1.69 -0.67
CA GLY A 240 8.39 -0.75 -1.48
C GLY A 240 8.28 -1.04 -2.99
N ASP A 241 8.24 -2.31 -3.37
CA ASP A 241 8.07 -2.74 -4.77
C ASP A 241 6.67 -2.42 -5.31
N GLY A 242 5.63 -2.60 -4.48
CA GLY A 242 4.26 -2.19 -4.83
C GLY A 242 4.13 -0.67 -4.99
N GLU A 243 4.76 0.13 -4.12
CA GLU A 243 4.85 1.57 -4.30
C GLU A 243 5.55 1.92 -5.61
N ALA A 244 6.69 1.27 -5.90
CA ALA A 244 7.42 1.51 -7.14
C ALA A 244 6.58 1.19 -8.39
N ALA A 245 5.79 0.11 -8.37
CA ALA A 245 4.89 -0.26 -9.47
C ALA A 245 3.78 0.79 -9.70
N LEU A 246 3.15 1.28 -8.62
CA LEU A 246 2.13 2.34 -8.69
C LEU A 246 2.73 3.68 -9.17
N VAL A 247 3.90 4.04 -8.65
CA VAL A 247 4.64 5.24 -9.06
C VAL A 247 5.05 5.16 -10.54
N ALA A 248 5.55 4.01 -10.99
CA ALA A 248 5.92 3.81 -12.40
C ALA A 248 4.72 4.00 -13.34
N ALA A 249 3.55 3.48 -12.97
CA ALA A 249 2.31 3.68 -13.72
C ALA A 249 1.94 5.18 -13.82
N ALA A 250 1.94 5.89 -12.69
CA ALA A 250 1.61 7.32 -12.67
C ALA A 250 2.60 8.15 -13.50
N ARG A 251 3.90 7.86 -13.41
CA ARG A 251 4.93 8.53 -14.21
C ARG A 251 4.75 8.30 -15.71
N GLU A 252 4.55 7.05 -16.12
CA GLU A 252 4.36 6.69 -17.53
C GLU A 252 3.13 7.39 -18.12
N TRP A 253 2.02 7.37 -17.39
CA TRP A 253 0.75 7.90 -17.87
C TRP A 253 0.69 9.43 -17.89
N LEU A 254 1.43 10.10 -17.00
CA LEU A 254 1.46 11.55 -16.89
C LEU A 254 2.74 12.18 -17.47
N ASP A 255 3.53 11.39 -18.19
CA ASP A 255 4.70 11.90 -18.88
C ASP A 255 4.34 13.05 -19.84
N GLY A 256 5.19 14.08 -19.90
CA GLY A 256 4.96 15.27 -20.71
C GLY A 256 3.88 16.23 -20.18
N SER A 257 3.32 15.99 -18.98
CA SER A 257 2.44 16.96 -18.31
C SER A 257 3.25 18.15 -17.80
N GLU A 258 2.69 19.37 -17.88
CA GLU A 258 3.29 20.59 -17.32
C GLU A 258 2.74 20.92 -15.93
N ARG A 259 1.46 20.58 -15.69
CA ARG A 259 0.78 20.83 -14.42
C ARG A 259 -0.02 19.61 -13.98
N VAL A 260 0.30 19.07 -12.83
CA VAL A 260 -0.37 17.87 -12.27
C VAL A 260 -0.91 18.16 -10.87
N ALA A 261 -2.13 17.70 -10.57
CA ALA A 261 -2.65 17.69 -9.21
C ALA A 261 -2.51 16.28 -8.61
N ASP A 262 -1.85 16.18 -7.45
CA ASP A 262 -1.78 14.98 -6.61
C ASP A 262 -2.80 15.11 -5.48
N LEU A 263 -3.88 14.36 -5.59
CA LEU A 263 -5.05 14.45 -4.72
C LEU A 263 -5.08 13.28 -3.73
N PHE A 264 -5.21 13.59 -2.44
CA PHE A 264 -4.94 12.71 -1.30
C PHE A 264 -3.45 12.34 -1.22
N ALA A 265 -2.59 13.36 -1.36
CA ALA A 265 -1.16 13.21 -1.60
C ALA A 265 -0.39 12.52 -0.46
N GLY A 266 -0.95 12.45 0.75
CA GLY A 266 -0.26 11.89 1.91
C GLY A 266 1.07 12.60 2.19
N LEU A 267 2.14 11.83 2.26
CA LEU A 267 3.50 12.34 2.41
C LEU A 267 4.13 12.84 1.10
N GLY A 268 3.40 12.78 -0.03
CA GLY A 268 3.88 13.22 -1.34
C GLY A 268 4.48 12.11 -2.21
N THR A 269 4.06 10.86 -2.04
CA THR A 269 4.59 9.70 -2.80
C THR A 269 4.58 9.96 -4.31
N PHE A 270 3.45 10.37 -4.86
CA PHE A 270 3.32 10.65 -6.29
C PHE A 270 3.82 12.04 -6.66
N ALA A 271 3.60 13.04 -5.80
CA ALA A 271 4.09 14.39 -6.01
C ALA A 271 5.60 14.43 -6.22
N PHE A 272 6.37 13.78 -5.34
CA PHE A 272 7.83 13.71 -5.48
C PHE A 272 8.26 12.85 -6.66
N ALA A 273 7.55 11.77 -6.93
CA ALA A 273 7.82 10.92 -8.07
C ALA A 273 7.73 11.69 -9.39
N LEU A 274 6.70 12.49 -9.56
CA LEU A 274 6.46 13.26 -10.79
C LEU A 274 7.37 14.51 -10.88
N ALA A 275 7.64 15.18 -9.75
CA ALA A 275 8.49 16.37 -9.72
C ALA A 275 10.00 16.06 -9.82
N SER A 276 10.42 14.80 -9.58
CA SER A 276 11.83 14.43 -9.65
C SER A 276 12.20 13.99 -11.08
N PRO A 277 13.30 14.51 -11.66
CA PRO A 277 13.77 14.02 -12.95
C PRO A 277 14.06 12.52 -12.87
N VAL A 278 13.71 11.79 -13.92
CA VAL A 278 14.06 10.38 -14.05
C VAL A 278 15.60 10.28 -14.01
N ARG A 279 16.16 9.84 -12.91
CA ARG A 279 17.56 9.40 -12.91
C ARG A 279 17.57 8.11 -13.74
N GLY A 280 18.16 8.19 -14.94
CA GLY A 280 18.50 7.00 -15.69
C GLY A 280 19.21 6.01 -14.78
N GLU A 281 18.99 4.72 -15.01
CA GLU A 281 19.54 3.59 -14.27
C GLU A 281 20.95 3.89 -13.75
N LEU A 282 21.17 3.60 -12.45
CA LEU A 282 22.52 3.56 -11.88
C LEU A 282 23.33 2.55 -12.70
N VAL A 283 24.10 3.07 -13.66
CA VAL A 283 25.14 2.29 -14.31
C VAL A 283 26.12 1.94 -13.19
N GLU A 284 26.19 0.66 -12.83
CA GLU A 284 27.26 0.15 -11.98
C GLU A 284 28.61 0.64 -12.51
N PRO A 285 29.54 1.09 -11.66
CA PRO A 285 30.84 1.52 -12.11
C PRO A 285 31.57 0.32 -12.70
N ARG A 286 31.68 0.28 -14.02
CA ARG A 286 32.59 -0.63 -14.71
C ARG A 286 34.01 -0.28 -14.30
N SER A 287 34.66 -1.19 -13.60
CA SER A 287 36.09 -1.15 -13.32
C SER A 287 36.90 -1.23 -14.64
N GLY A 288 37.68 -0.19 -14.90
CA GLY A 288 38.93 -0.21 -15.63
C GLY A 288 38.96 -0.46 -17.14
N ALA A 289 39.17 0.62 -17.90
CA ALA A 289 40.15 0.70 -18.98
C ALA A 289 40.17 2.12 -19.60
N PRO A 290 41.31 2.60 -20.20
CA PRO A 290 41.61 4.01 -20.33
C PRO A 290 41.11 4.68 -21.61
N ASP A 291 41.01 5.99 -21.53
CA ASP A 291 40.71 7.06 -22.47
C ASP A 291 40.96 6.83 -23.95
N ARG A 292 39.96 7.17 -24.77
CA ARG A 292 40.14 7.81 -26.09
C ARG A 292 39.05 8.88 -26.27
N PRO A 293 39.41 10.10 -26.71
CA PRO A 293 38.43 11.14 -26.96
C PRO A 293 37.77 10.89 -28.31
N SER A 294 36.43 10.76 -28.29
CA SER A 294 35.60 10.85 -29.51
C SER A 294 34.74 12.10 -29.45
N THR A 295 35.04 13.02 -30.33
CA THR A 295 34.18 14.12 -30.73
C THR A 295 32.92 13.56 -31.37
N SER A 296 31.76 13.81 -30.74
CA SER A 296 30.49 13.66 -31.42
C SER A 296 29.56 14.83 -31.04
N SER A 297 29.17 15.46 -32.09
CA SER A 297 28.22 16.54 -32.29
C SER A 297 26.90 16.41 -31.52
N GLY A 298 26.47 17.53 -30.97
CA GLY A 298 25.12 18.01 -30.75
C GLY A 298 23.98 17.01 -30.75
N ARG A 299 23.58 16.55 -29.54
CA ARG A 299 22.20 16.26 -29.23
C ARG A 299 21.76 17.40 -28.32
N THR A 300 20.85 18.22 -28.82
CA THR A 300 20.02 19.10 -28.01
C THR A 300 19.13 18.19 -27.17
N ASP A 301 19.56 17.86 -25.96
CA ASP A 301 18.67 17.35 -24.93
C ASP A 301 17.71 18.49 -24.62
N VAL A 302 16.49 18.38 -25.15
CA VAL A 302 15.35 19.13 -24.65
C VAL A 302 15.10 18.57 -23.25
N SER A 303 15.71 19.17 -22.24
CA SER A 303 15.38 18.96 -20.84
C SER A 303 13.93 19.38 -20.68
N ALA A 304 13.01 18.42 -20.76
CA ALA A 304 11.65 18.67 -20.34
C ALA A 304 11.69 19.13 -18.87
N SER A 305 11.22 20.34 -18.63
CA SER A 305 11.13 20.87 -17.26
C SER A 305 10.19 19.98 -16.46
N ALA A 306 10.57 19.66 -15.20
CA ALA A 306 9.68 18.91 -14.31
C ALA A 306 8.32 19.63 -14.17
N PRO A 307 7.20 18.88 -14.13
CA PRO A 307 5.89 19.48 -13.97
C PRO A 307 5.75 20.21 -12.63
N THR A 308 4.92 21.25 -12.63
CA THR A 308 4.46 21.86 -11.37
C THR A 308 3.37 20.99 -10.75
N ILE A 309 3.55 20.62 -9.48
CA ILE A 309 2.63 19.73 -8.78
C ILE A 309 1.86 20.49 -7.71
N LEU A 310 0.53 20.39 -7.72
CA LEU A 310 -0.33 20.76 -6.61
C LEU A 310 -0.66 19.52 -5.78
N ALA A 311 -0.12 19.42 -4.56
CA ALA A 311 -0.35 18.28 -3.67
C ALA A 311 -1.38 18.65 -2.58
N ALA A 312 -2.57 18.01 -2.60
CA ALA A 312 -3.65 18.29 -1.65
C ALA A 312 -3.78 17.16 -0.62
N GLU A 313 -3.69 17.48 0.69
CA GLU A 313 -3.75 16.52 1.79
C GLU A 313 -4.53 17.09 2.99
N ALA A 314 -5.38 16.25 3.60
CA ALA A 314 -6.18 16.60 4.77
C ALA A 314 -5.45 16.35 6.11
N ALA A 315 -4.59 15.35 6.19
CA ALA A 315 -3.81 15.07 7.39
C ALA A 315 -2.74 16.14 7.57
N ARG A 316 -2.90 16.97 8.60
CA ARG A 316 -2.05 18.15 8.83
C ARG A 316 -0.56 17.81 8.87
N ASP A 317 -0.19 16.74 9.59
CA ASP A 317 1.21 16.38 9.77
C ASP A 317 1.84 15.83 8.49
N ALA A 318 1.09 15.04 7.70
CA ALA A 318 1.52 14.57 6.40
C ALA A 318 1.67 15.74 5.40
N HIS A 319 0.69 16.66 5.35
CA HIS A 319 0.79 17.89 4.56
C HIS A 319 2.04 18.71 4.92
N LEU A 320 2.30 18.93 6.22
CA LEU A 320 3.47 19.68 6.66
C LEU A 320 4.78 18.99 6.28
N ALA A 321 4.86 17.67 6.44
CA ALA A 321 6.02 16.86 6.05
C ALA A 321 6.27 16.96 4.54
N CYS A 322 5.24 16.80 3.72
CA CYS A 322 5.32 16.97 2.27
C CYS A 322 5.83 18.36 1.88
N ARG A 323 5.25 19.43 2.44
CA ARG A 323 5.64 20.81 2.17
C ARG A 323 7.09 21.11 2.55
N VAL A 324 7.54 20.64 3.72
CA VAL A 324 8.91 20.85 4.20
C VAL A 324 9.90 20.12 3.31
N ALA A 325 9.59 18.85 2.94
CA ALA A 325 10.43 18.05 2.06
C ALA A 325 10.53 18.65 0.65
N ALA A 326 9.41 19.11 0.08
CA ALA A 326 9.39 19.81 -1.22
C ALA A 326 10.30 21.03 -1.23
N ASN A 327 10.19 21.90 -0.21
CA ASN A 327 11.01 23.10 -0.07
C ASN A 327 12.50 22.76 0.10
N ARG A 328 12.83 21.75 0.95
CA ARG A 328 14.19 21.29 1.18
C ARG A 328 14.84 20.76 -0.09
N ALA A 329 14.08 19.99 -0.87
CA ALA A 329 14.50 19.43 -2.14
C ALA A 329 14.42 20.42 -3.33
N ARG A 330 13.87 21.62 -3.11
CA ARG A 330 13.63 22.66 -4.15
C ARG A 330 12.84 22.11 -5.34
N LEU A 331 11.84 21.27 -5.07
CA LEU A 331 10.97 20.72 -6.09
C LEU A 331 9.77 21.64 -6.35
N PRO A 332 9.23 21.68 -7.58
CA PRO A 332 8.07 22.49 -7.96
C PRO A 332 6.76 21.85 -7.44
N VAL A 333 6.68 21.63 -6.13
CA VAL A 333 5.51 21.04 -5.44
C VAL A 333 4.91 22.05 -4.48
N GLU A 334 3.68 22.46 -4.76
CA GLU A 334 2.85 23.27 -3.88
C GLU A 334 1.95 22.36 -3.05
N ALA A 335 2.24 22.19 -1.76
CA ALA A 335 1.43 21.41 -0.86
C ALA A 335 0.35 22.28 -0.20
N ILE A 336 -0.92 21.91 -0.32
CA ILE A 336 -2.06 22.58 0.29
C ILE A 336 -2.75 21.68 1.31
N HIS A 337 -3.18 22.26 2.45
CA HIS A 337 -3.95 21.53 3.46
C HIS A 337 -5.43 21.61 3.10
N ARG A 338 -6.01 20.49 2.63
CA ARG A 338 -7.41 20.47 2.15
C ARG A 338 -8.06 19.12 2.34
N ASP A 339 -9.21 19.10 2.98
CA ASP A 339 -10.07 17.92 3.09
C ASP A 339 -10.91 17.77 1.82
N LEU A 340 -10.50 16.89 0.93
CA LEU A 340 -11.15 16.69 -0.37
C LEU A 340 -12.50 15.98 -0.29
N PHE A 341 -12.85 15.36 0.84
CA PHE A 341 -14.19 14.84 1.06
C PHE A 341 -15.21 15.94 1.36
N ARG A 342 -14.80 16.96 2.11
CA ARG A 342 -15.67 18.07 2.51
C ARG A 342 -15.58 19.25 1.58
N ASN A 343 -14.41 19.45 0.99
CA ASN A 343 -14.08 20.59 0.14
C ASN A 343 -13.24 20.16 -1.06
N PRO A 344 -13.82 19.42 -2.03
CA PRO A 344 -13.09 18.96 -3.21
C PRO A 344 -12.54 20.16 -4.01
N LEU A 345 -11.49 19.94 -4.79
CA LEU A 345 -11.07 20.88 -5.82
C LEU A 345 -12.17 20.95 -6.88
N ARG A 346 -12.69 22.13 -7.12
CA ARG A 346 -13.78 22.34 -8.09
C ARG A 346 -13.27 22.16 -9.51
N ALA A 347 -14.17 21.86 -10.44
CA ALA A 347 -13.84 21.78 -11.85
C ALA A 347 -13.10 23.02 -12.38
N GLU A 348 -13.44 24.20 -11.85
CA GLU A 348 -12.78 25.47 -12.19
C GLU A 348 -11.36 25.55 -11.64
N ASP A 349 -11.12 25.05 -10.43
CA ASP A 349 -9.78 24.99 -9.78
C ASP A 349 -8.83 24.09 -10.56
N LEU A 350 -9.38 23.11 -11.30
CA LEU A 350 -8.64 22.12 -12.09
C LEU A 350 -8.37 22.56 -13.54
N ARG A 351 -8.83 23.75 -13.94
CA ARG A 351 -8.54 24.27 -15.30
C ARG A 351 -7.04 24.48 -15.49
N GLY A 352 -6.54 24.02 -16.63
CA GLY A 352 -5.12 24.13 -16.99
C GLY A 352 -4.22 23.12 -16.28
N PHE A 353 -4.78 22.08 -15.65
CA PHE A 353 -4.05 20.90 -15.28
C PHE A 353 -4.09 19.88 -16.42
N ASP A 354 -2.92 19.29 -16.74
CA ASP A 354 -2.76 18.28 -17.80
C ASP A 354 -2.97 16.88 -17.29
N GLY A 355 -2.83 16.69 -15.99
CA GLY A 355 -2.98 15.43 -15.33
C GLY A 355 -3.40 15.52 -13.88
N VAL A 356 -3.99 14.43 -13.40
CA VAL A 356 -4.33 14.26 -11.98
C VAL A 356 -3.88 12.87 -11.54
N VAL A 357 -3.24 12.79 -10.37
CA VAL A 357 -3.14 11.56 -9.59
C VAL A 357 -4.21 11.59 -8.51
N LEU A 358 -4.91 10.49 -8.33
CA LEU A 358 -5.97 10.33 -7.35
C LEU A 358 -5.71 9.05 -6.55
N ASP A 359 -5.30 9.16 -5.26
CA ASP A 359 -5.03 8.02 -4.37
C ASP A 359 -5.85 8.12 -3.08
N PRO A 360 -7.19 7.95 -3.17
CA PRO A 360 -8.07 8.14 -2.03
C PRO A 360 -8.04 6.95 -1.06
N PRO A 361 -8.52 7.14 0.19
CA PRO A 361 -8.79 6.06 1.11
C PRO A 361 -9.81 5.06 0.56
N ARG A 362 -9.98 3.91 1.24
CA ARG A 362 -10.83 2.78 0.84
C ARG A 362 -12.28 3.14 0.44
N ALA A 363 -12.80 4.27 0.89
CA ALA A 363 -14.14 4.75 0.55
C ALA A 363 -14.27 5.22 -0.92
N GLY A 364 -13.15 5.47 -1.59
CA GLY A 364 -13.08 6.12 -2.89
C GLY A 364 -13.14 7.65 -2.76
N ALA A 365 -13.37 8.35 -3.86
CA ALA A 365 -13.31 9.81 -3.95
C ALA A 365 -14.55 10.42 -4.64
N ARG A 366 -15.74 9.97 -4.30
CA ARG A 366 -17.00 10.34 -4.99
C ARG A 366 -17.12 11.84 -5.23
N GLU A 367 -16.89 12.65 -4.21
CA GLU A 367 -17.05 14.11 -4.26
C GLU A 367 -16.01 14.75 -5.19
N GLN A 368 -14.77 14.29 -5.12
CA GLN A 368 -13.71 14.77 -6.00
C GLN A 368 -13.88 14.28 -7.44
N VAL A 369 -14.30 13.04 -7.64
CA VAL A 369 -14.59 12.46 -8.95
C VAL A 369 -15.71 13.21 -9.65
N ALA A 370 -16.74 13.64 -8.93
CA ALA A 370 -17.82 14.46 -9.49
C ALA A 370 -17.30 15.81 -10.04
N GLN A 371 -16.25 16.38 -9.45
CA GLN A 371 -15.61 17.59 -9.95
C GLN A 371 -14.68 17.28 -11.14
N LEU A 372 -13.92 16.18 -11.06
CA LEU A 372 -13.06 15.73 -12.17
C LEU A 372 -13.87 15.42 -13.43
N ALA A 373 -15.04 14.81 -13.29
CA ALA A 373 -15.95 14.54 -14.39
C ALA A 373 -16.32 15.78 -15.21
N GLN A 374 -16.32 16.95 -14.57
CA GLN A 374 -16.67 18.24 -15.17
C GLN A 374 -15.46 19.11 -15.52
N SER A 375 -14.24 18.73 -15.08
CA SER A 375 -13.07 19.59 -15.16
C SER A 375 -12.43 19.69 -16.56
N GLY A 376 -12.59 18.64 -17.37
CA GLY A 376 -11.92 18.55 -18.67
C GLY A 376 -10.41 18.23 -18.58
N VAL A 377 -9.89 17.81 -17.41
CA VAL A 377 -8.49 17.32 -17.28
C VAL A 377 -8.29 16.13 -18.20
N PRO A 378 -7.27 16.16 -19.10
CA PRO A 378 -7.16 15.13 -20.13
C PRO A 378 -6.74 13.75 -19.62
N ARG A 379 -5.97 13.68 -18.53
CA ARG A 379 -5.44 12.40 -18.01
C ARG A 379 -5.62 12.30 -16.49
N ILE A 380 -6.19 11.17 -16.02
CA ILE A 380 -6.36 10.88 -14.60
C ILE A 380 -5.74 9.51 -14.32
N ALA A 381 -4.69 9.48 -13.50
CA ALA A 381 -4.11 8.29 -12.92
C ALA A 381 -4.81 8.02 -11.58
N TYR A 382 -5.70 7.03 -11.54
CA TYR A 382 -6.45 6.70 -10.33
C TYR A 382 -5.86 5.43 -9.68
N ILE A 383 -5.31 5.60 -8.48
CA ILE A 383 -4.78 4.53 -7.62
C ILE A 383 -5.85 4.15 -6.60
N SER A 384 -6.05 2.88 -6.32
CA SER A 384 -7.06 2.46 -5.34
C SER A 384 -6.73 1.15 -4.65
N CYS A 385 -6.98 1.10 -3.34
CA CYS A 385 -6.90 -0.10 -2.51
C CYS A 385 -8.24 -0.86 -2.36
N ASN A 386 -9.26 -0.48 -3.13
CA ASN A 386 -10.58 -1.11 -3.07
C ASN A 386 -11.23 -1.13 -4.47
N PRO A 387 -11.17 -2.25 -5.19
CA PRO A 387 -11.76 -2.37 -6.52
C PRO A 387 -13.25 -1.98 -6.59
N SER A 388 -14.02 -2.20 -5.53
CA SER A 388 -15.46 -1.89 -5.55
C SER A 388 -15.77 -0.39 -5.49
N SER A 389 -15.04 0.38 -4.65
CA SER A 389 -15.20 1.85 -4.63
C SER A 389 -14.61 2.48 -5.87
N TRP A 390 -13.48 1.95 -6.36
CA TRP A 390 -12.89 2.36 -7.62
C TRP A 390 -13.83 2.18 -8.81
N ALA A 391 -14.45 1.00 -8.98
CA ALA A 391 -15.33 0.73 -10.10
C ALA A 391 -16.56 1.67 -10.13
N ARG A 392 -17.11 2.01 -8.94
CA ARG A 392 -18.16 3.01 -8.82
C ARG A 392 -17.70 4.40 -9.28
N ASP A 393 -16.52 4.82 -8.86
CA ASP A 393 -15.95 6.13 -9.20
C ASP A 393 -15.51 6.17 -10.67
N ALA A 394 -14.95 5.08 -11.19
CA ALA A 394 -14.59 4.87 -12.58
C ALA A 394 -15.80 5.01 -13.51
N LYS A 395 -16.94 4.42 -13.12
CA LYS A 395 -18.19 4.56 -13.87
C LYS A 395 -18.59 6.02 -14.05
N ALA A 396 -18.50 6.83 -13.00
CA ALA A 396 -18.83 8.25 -13.08
C ALA A 396 -17.91 9.03 -14.05
N LEU A 397 -16.62 8.65 -14.13
CA LEU A 397 -15.69 9.24 -15.10
C LEU A 397 -16.03 8.81 -16.53
N VAL A 398 -16.34 7.52 -16.74
CA VAL A 398 -16.69 7.01 -18.07
C VAL A 398 -18.00 7.62 -18.57
N GLU A 399 -19.01 7.74 -17.70
CA GLU A 399 -20.28 8.42 -18.02
C GLU A 399 -20.08 9.91 -18.36
N ALA A 400 -19.00 10.52 -17.85
CA ALA A 400 -18.61 11.90 -18.19
C ALA A 400 -17.72 12.01 -19.46
N GLY A 401 -17.52 10.89 -20.18
CA GLY A 401 -16.81 10.85 -21.46
C GLY A 401 -15.32 10.54 -21.36
N TYR A 402 -14.83 10.06 -20.21
CA TYR A 402 -13.48 9.49 -20.14
C TYR A 402 -13.46 8.06 -20.66
N ARG A 403 -12.37 7.67 -21.33
CA ARG A 403 -12.08 6.28 -21.70
C ARG A 403 -11.22 5.66 -20.58
N LEU A 404 -11.53 4.45 -20.16
CA LEU A 404 -10.70 3.65 -19.26
C LEU A 404 -9.61 2.95 -20.10
N ALA A 405 -8.50 3.64 -20.30
CA ALA A 405 -7.46 3.22 -21.24
C ALA A 405 -6.62 2.03 -20.73
N GLU A 406 -6.26 2.03 -19.45
CA GLU A 406 -5.44 0.95 -18.89
C GLU A 406 -5.78 0.72 -17.42
N VAL A 407 -5.68 -0.55 -17.00
CA VAL A 407 -5.74 -0.96 -15.59
C VAL A 407 -4.56 -1.85 -15.27
N ARG A 408 -3.86 -1.58 -14.15
CA ARG A 408 -2.74 -2.36 -13.62
C ARG A 408 -3.07 -2.90 -12.24
N PRO A 409 -3.41 -4.19 -12.11
CA PRO A 409 -3.65 -4.81 -10.81
C PRO A 409 -2.33 -4.97 -10.03
N VAL A 410 -2.36 -4.66 -8.72
CA VAL A 410 -1.18 -4.73 -7.84
C VAL A 410 -1.49 -5.51 -6.57
N GLY A 411 -0.80 -6.63 -6.38
CA GLY A 411 -0.93 -7.52 -5.23
C GLY A 411 0.11 -7.23 -4.14
N GLN A 412 0.16 -5.98 -3.61
CA GLN A 412 1.11 -5.64 -2.54
C GLN A 412 0.77 -6.25 -1.17
N PHE A 413 -0.43 -6.77 -1.01
CA PHE A 413 -0.84 -7.52 0.18
C PHE A 413 -0.80 -9.02 -0.09
N ARG A 414 0.39 -9.55 -0.32
CA ARG A 414 0.57 -10.96 -0.68
C ARG A 414 -0.22 -11.90 0.24
N TRP A 415 -0.89 -12.89 -0.36
CA TRP A 415 -1.78 -13.87 0.29
C TRP A 415 -2.97 -13.30 1.05
N SER A 416 -3.27 -12.03 0.89
CA SER A 416 -4.47 -11.40 1.42
C SER A 416 -5.51 -11.19 0.32
N THR A 417 -6.76 -11.04 0.72
CA THR A 417 -7.85 -10.66 -0.19
C THR A 417 -7.90 -9.15 -0.51
N HIS A 418 -6.98 -8.37 0.04
CA HIS A 418 -6.80 -6.96 -0.30
C HIS A 418 -6.03 -6.83 -1.62
N VAL A 419 -6.57 -6.06 -2.54
CA VAL A 419 -5.98 -5.80 -3.86
C VAL A 419 -5.90 -4.31 -4.09
N GLU A 420 -4.79 -3.88 -4.63
CA GLU A 420 -4.57 -2.53 -5.14
C GLU A 420 -4.62 -2.53 -6.66
N LEU A 421 -4.84 -1.36 -7.22
CA LEU A 421 -4.79 -1.16 -8.66
C LEU A 421 -4.38 0.28 -8.99
N ALA A 422 -3.82 0.47 -10.17
CA ALA A 422 -3.72 1.76 -10.82
C ALA A 422 -4.53 1.73 -12.12
N SER A 423 -5.15 2.84 -12.50
CA SER A 423 -5.93 2.94 -13.74
C SER A 423 -5.73 4.31 -14.40
N LEU A 424 -5.72 4.31 -15.73
CA LEU A 424 -5.62 5.50 -16.55
C LEU A 424 -6.97 5.82 -17.21
N PHE A 425 -7.44 7.03 -16.98
CA PHE A 425 -8.57 7.61 -17.71
C PHE A 425 -8.07 8.72 -18.61
N CYS A 426 -8.51 8.67 -19.87
CA CYS A 426 -8.17 9.67 -20.88
C CYS A 426 -9.44 10.32 -21.43
N LYS A 427 -9.38 11.63 -21.66
CA LYS A 427 -10.46 12.39 -22.31
C LYS A 427 -9.86 13.23 -23.42
N ASP A 428 -10.42 13.13 -24.61
CA ASP A 428 -10.03 13.99 -25.73
C ASP A 428 -10.43 15.43 -25.39
N VAL A 429 -9.47 16.34 -25.42
CA VAL A 429 -9.75 17.76 -25.25
C VAL A 429 -10.17 18.27 -26.63
N PRO A 430 -11.39 18.84 -26.78
CA PRO A 430 -11.71 19.54 -28.01
C PRO A 430 -10.69 20.65 -28.24
N GLY A 431 -10.03 20.61 -29.42
CA GLY A 431 -9.05 21.60 -29.82
C GLY A 431 -9.62 23.02 -29.95
#